data_0a3feda0560026bd7389e4ca7920b090
#
_entry.id   0a3feda0560026bd7389e4ca7920b090
#
_cell.length_a   1.000
_cell.length_b   1.000
_cell.length_c   1.000
_cell.angle_alpha   90.00
_cell.angle_beta   90.00
_cell.angle_gamma   90.00
#
_symmetry.space_group_name_H-M   'P 1'
#
loop_
_entity.id
_entity.type
_entity.pdbx_description
1 polymer ?
#
loop_
_entity_poly.entity_id
_entity_poly.type
_entity_poly.pdbx_seq_one_letter_code
_entity_poly.pdbx_strand_id
1 'polypeptide(L)'
;KTPVLAIPETRFAKDFNRPRYHLLPAANWTNETHGLLLYKGKYHIFNQKNASAIFLGQINWGHFSSPDMLHWTEEKPALTPDAAYDKNGIWSGHAVINDDGIPQLIYTAGGDKMGVGIAFPKDTALIEWEKYAGNPVIAEKPAGYTRTDMRDQYVWKEGDVWYMIIGFGIEQTDTPHGALLLYKSAD
;
A
#
# COMPACT_ATOMS: atom_id res chain seq x y z
N LYS A 1 6.53 -20.80 -2.07
CA LYS A 1 6.22 -19.65 -1.21
C LYS A 1 6.17 -20.16 0.23
N THR A 2 7.06 -19.67 1.10
CA THR A 2 7.03 -20.02 2.53
C THR A 2 5.84 -19.27 3.13
N PRO A 3 4.91 -19.94 3.81
CA PRO A 3 3.81 -19.26 4.45
C PRO A 3 4.37 -18.29 5.51
N VAL A 4 3.91 -17.05 5.49
CA VAL A 4 4.20 -16.10 6.56
C VAL A 4 3.49 -16.60 7.80
N LEU A 5 4.25 -17.16 8.73
CA LEU A 5 3.72 -17.58 10.02
C LEU A 5 3.49 -16.32 10.86
N ALA A 6 2.24 -16.05 11.22
CA ALA A 6 1.93 -15.06 12.24
C ALA A 6 2.65 -15.46 13.54
N ILE A 7 3.51 -14.59 14.04
CA ILE A 7 4.18 -14.83 15.33
C ILE A 7 3.23 -14.40 16.42
N PRO A 8 2.81 -15.30 17.34
CA PRO A 8 1.85 -14.95 18.38
C PRO A 8 2.39 -13.81 19.26
N GLU A 9 1.56 -12.83 19.59
CA GLU A 9 1.90 -11.72 20.50
C GLU A 9 2.43 -12.21 21.85
N THR A 10 1.97 -13.35 22.32
CA THR A 10 2.43 -14.00 23.55
C THR A 10 3.93 -14.23 23.58
N ARG A 11 4.59 -14.37 22.44
CA ARG A 11 6.05 -14.50 22.34
C ARG A 11 6.77 -13.25 22.85
N PHE A 12 6.15 -12.09 22.74
CA PHE A 12 6.71 -10.79 23.11
C PHE A 12 6.20 -10.27 24.47
N ALA A 13 5.34 -10.98 25.13
CA ALA A 13 4.71 -10.55 26.39
C ALA A 13 5.72 -10.18 27.50
N LYS A 14 6.92 -10.78 27.45
CA LYS A 14 8.01 -10.53 28.41
C LYS A 14 9.08 -9.57 27.91
N ASP A 15 8.95 -9.07 26.69
CA ASP A 15 9.90 -8.11 26.12
C ASP A 15 9.56 -6.70 26.60
N PHE A 16 10.30 -6.23 27.63
CA PHE A 16 10.09 -4.91 28.22
C PHE A 16 10.52 -3.75 27.31
N ASN A 17 11.32 -3.99 26.29
CA ASN A 17 11.71 -2.98 25.30
C ASN A 17 10.66 -2.80 24.19
N ARG A 18 9.74 -3.74 24.04
CA ARG A 18 8.70 -3.64 23.02
C ARG A 18 7.66 -2.60 23.42
N PRO A 19 7.42 -1.55 22.60
CA PRO A 19 6.34 -0.61 22.84
C PRO A 19 4.98 -1.29 22.94
N ARG A 20 4.13 -0.77 23.82
CA ARG A 20 2.79 -1.34 24.09
C ARG A 20 1.66 -0.52 23.47
N TYR A 21 1.95 0.72 23.03
CA TYR A 21 0.96 1.63 22.48
C TYR A 21 1.14 1.88 20.98
N HIS A 22 2.30 1.54 20.43
CA HIS A 22 2.60 1.73 19.02
C HIS A 22 2.22 0.48 18.24
N LEU A 23 1.69 0.70 17.03
CA LEU A 23 1.52 -0.34 16.06
C LEU A 23 2.89 -0.87 15.63
N LEU A 24 3.13 -2.15 15.87
CA LEU A 24 4.37 -2.82 15.53
C LEU A 24 4.10 -4.19 14.91
N PRO A 25 4.81 -4.56 13.83
CA PRO A 25 4.75 -5.90 13.32
C PRO A 25 5.36 -6.89 14.31
N ALA A 26 4.90 -8.12 14.25
CA ALA A 26 5.43 -9.21 15.07
C ALA A 26 6.89 -9.53 14.72
N ALA A 27 7.28 -9.38 13.47
CA ALA A 27 8.64 -9.63 13.00
C ALA A 27 8.92 -8.96 11.66
N ASN A 28 10.19 -8.94 11.28
CA ASN A 28 10.72 -8.56 10.00
C ASN A 28 10.68 -7.05 9.70
N TRP A 29 11.21 -6.68 8.54
CA TRP A 29 11.32 -5.28 8.15
C TRP A 29 9.96 -4.66 7.87
N THR A 30 9.77 -3.45 8.33
CA THR A 30 8.61 -2.60 8.04
C THR A 30 9.05 -1.17 7.78
N ASN A 31 8.27 -0.46 7.00
CA ASN A 31 8.41 0.97 6.75
C ASN A 31 7.10 1.69 7.08
N GLU A 32 6.87 2.86 6.51
CA GLU A 32 5.73 3.72 6.80
C GLU A 32 4.38 3.00 6.66
N THR A 33 3.41 3.48 7.42
CA THR A 33 2.00 3.09 7.28
C THR A 33 1.28 4.01 6.30
N HIS A 34 0.27 3.47 5.61
CA HIS A 34 -0.55 4.17 4.64
C HIS A 34 -1.95 3.52 4.54
N GLY A 35 -2.86 4.14 3.81
CA GLY A 35 -4.15 3.56 3.50
C GLY A 35 -5.06 3.34 4.72
N LEU A 36 -5.03 4.24 5.72
CA LEU A 36 -5.94 4.14 6.87
C LEU A 36 -7.39 4.31 6.41
N LEU A 37 -8.25 3.37 6.78
CA LEU A 37 -9.68 3.45 6.56
C LEU A 37 -10.49 2.84 7.72
N LEU A 38 -11.72 3.30 7.87
CA LEU A 38 -12.71 2.71 8.76
C LEU A 38 -13.75 1.96 7.90
N TYR A 39 -13.86 0.67 8.10
CA TYR A 39 -14.82 -0.16 7.38
C TYR A 39 -15.53 -1.14 8.31
N LYS A 40 -16.88 -1.10 8.28
CA LYS A 40 -17.74 -1.95 9.11
C LYS A 40 -17.34 -1.99 10.60
N GLY A 41 -17.00 -0.82 11.15
CA GLY A 41 -16.66 -0.65 12.56
C GLY A 41 -15.24 -1.09 12.95
N LYS A 42 -14.38 -1.43 12.00
CA LYS A 42 -12.96 -1.69 12.22
C LYS A 42 -12.09 -0.68 11.47
N TYR A 43 -11.03 -0.26 12.11
CA TYR A 43 -9.94 0.47 11.47
C TYR A 43 -8.99 -0.51 10.81
N HIS A 44 -8.57 -0.18 9.60
CA HIS A 44 -7.59 -0.93 8.84
C HIS A 44 -6.46 0.01 8.44
N ILE A 45 -5.22 -0.43 8.56
CA ILE A 45 -4.06 0.31 8.10
C ILE A 45 -3.08 -0.66 7.45
N PHE A 46 -2.40 -0.18 6.44
CA PHE A 46 -1.44 -0.97 5.67
C PHE A 46 -0.03 -0.39 5.82
N ASN A 47 0.98 -1.15 5.50
CA ASN A 47 2.37 -0.72 5.57
C ASN A 47 3.21 -1.45 4.55
N GLN A 48 4.31 -0.84 4.14
CA GLN A 48 5.35 -1.58 3.44
C GLN A 48 5.99 -2.58 4.39
N LYS A 49 6.10 -3.83 3.97
CA LYS A 49 6.63 -4.91 4.77
C LYS A 49 7.43 -5.90 3.93
N ASN A 50 8.63 -6.24 4.38
CA ASN A 50 9.27 -7.47 3.93
C ASN A 50 8.82 -8.60 4.86
N ALA A 51 7.89 -9.43 4.41
CA ALA A 51 7.29 -10.48 5.23
C ALA A 51 8.26 -11.64 5.55
N SER A 52 9.41 -11.73 4.88
CA SER A 52 10.35 -12.86 4.98
C SER A 52 11.72 -12.50 5.54
N ALA A 53 12.08 -11.22 5.67
CA ALA A 53 13.42 -10.80 6.10
C ALA A 53 13.42 -9.51 6.93
N ILE A 54 14.52 -9.29 7.65
CA ILE A 54 14.72 -8.13 8.54
C ILE A 54 15.32 -6.92 7.85
N PHE A 55 15.46 -6.95 6.54
CA PHE A 55 16.03 -5.87 5.72
C PHE A 55 15.09 -5.49 4.58
N LEU A 56 15.34 -4.34 3.98
CA LEU A 56 14.67 -3.93 2.75
C LEU A 56 14.88 -4.96 1.66
N GLY A 57 13.81 -5.38 1.02
CA GLY A 57 13.84 -6.42 -0.03
C GLY A 57 12.53 -6.44 -0.79
N GLN A 58 11.98 -7.62 -1.00
CA GLN A 58 10.70 -7.76 -1.65
C GLN A 58 9.58 -7.18 -0.77
N ILE A 59 9.03 -6.04 -1.17
CA ILE A 59 8.04 -5.30 -0.39
C ILE A 59 6.64 -5.81 -0.70
N ASN A 60 5.95 -6.20 0.36
CA ASN A 60 4.52 -6.51 0.38
C ASN A 60 3.75 -5.36 1.06
N TRP A 61 2.44 -5.34 0.95
CA TRP A 61 1.62 -4.59 1.89
C TRP A 61 1.25 -5.48 3.07
N GLY A 62 1.81 -5.17 4.24
CA GLY A 62 1.33 -5.67 5.51
C GLY A 62 -0.03 -5.06 5.81
N HIS A 63 -0.76 -5.65 6.76
CA HIS A 63 -2.10 -5.22 7.12
C HIS A 63 -2.31 -5.36 8.63
N PHE A 64 -2.91 -4.35 9.22
CA PHE A 64 -3.36 -4.38 10.60
C PHE A 64 -4.82 -3.96 10.68
N SER A 65 -5.55 -4.57 11.62
CA SER A 65 -6.91 -4.18 11.94
C SER A 65 -7.06 -3.86 13.43
N SER A 66 -7.98 -2.95 13.76
CA SER A 66 -8.25 -2.56 15.14
C SER A 66 -9.70 -2.15 15.33
N PRO A 67 -10.34 -2.46 16.47
CA PRO A 67 -11.65 -1.91 16.81
C PRO A 67 -11.59 -0.47 17.32
N ASP A 68 -10.44 0.02 17.79
CA ASP A 68 -10.33 1.24 18.60
C ASP A 68 -9.06 2.07 18.35
N MET A 69 -8.23 1.70 17.36
CA MET A 69 -6.93 2.29 17.05
C MET A 69 -5.85 2.16 18.16
N LEU A 70 -6.14 1.41 19.21
CA LEU A 70 -5.21 1.13 20.31
C LEU A 70 -4.78 -0.34 20.31
N HIS A 71 -5.73 -1.24 20.10
CA HIS A 71 -5.49 -2.68 20.09
C HIS A 71 -5.45 -3.19 18.65
N TRP A 72 -4.24 -3.39 18.14
CA TRP A 72 -4.01 -3.80 16.77
C TRP A 72 -3.75 -5.29 16.64
N THR A 73 -4.39 -5.89 15.65
CA THR A 73 -4.10 -7.26 15.20
C THR A 73 -3.34 -7.18 13.90
N GLU A 74 -2.17 -7.82 13.83
CA GLU A 74 -1.47 -8.00 12.56
C GLU A 74 -2.15 -9.13 11.77
N GLU A 75 -2.66 -8.78 10.62
CA GLU A 75 -3.27 -9.69 9.67
C GLU A 75 -2.21 -10.26 8.71
N LYS A 76 -2.60 -11.18 7.87
CA LYS A 76 -1.71 -11.58 6.77
C LYS A 76 -1.50 -10.42 5.79
N PRO A 77 -0.39 -10.39 5.04
CA PRO A 77 -0.17 -9.38 4.04
C PRO A 77 -1.34 -9.28 3.05
N ALA A 78 -1.85 -8.05 2.85
CA ALA A 78 -2.95 -7.78 1.93
C ALA A 78 -2.53 -7.99 0.47
N LEU A 79 -1.33 -7.53 0.10
CA LEU A 79 -0.81 -7.63 -1.25
C LEU A 79 0.62 -8.18 -1.26
N THR A 80 0.90 -9.02 -2.24
CA THR A 80 2.25 -9.54 -2.50
C THR A 80 2.64 -9.28 -3.95
N PRO A 81 3.92 -9.00 -4.25
CA PRO A 81 4.38 -8.80 -5.63
C PRO A 81 4.43 -10.15 -6.34
N ASP A 82 3.47 -10.42 -7.18
CA ASP A 82 3.30 -11.69 -7.91
C ASP A 82 3.01 -11.50 -9.41
N ALA A 83 2.97 -10.26 -9.89
CA ALA A 83 2.78 -9.91 -11.28
C ALA A 83 4.02 -9.24 -11.89
N ALA A 84 4.16 -9.26 -13.21
CA ALA A 84 5.31 -8.65 -13.89
C ALA A 84 5.40 -7.13 -13.65
N TYR A 85 4.27 -6.45 -13.54
CA TYR A 85 4.20 -5.01 -13.34
C TYR A 85 4.49 -4.56 -11.89
N ASP A 86 4.56 -5.48 -10.93
CA ASP A 86 4.88 -5.19 -9.53
C ASP A 86 5.96 -6.12 -8.94
N LYS A 87 6.69 -6.81 -9.78
CA LYS A 87 7.67 -7.85 -9.39
C LYS A 87 8.75 -7.39 -8.40
N ASN A 88 9.06 -6.09 -8.39
CA ASN A 88 10.08 -5.49 -7.52
C ASN A 88 9.48 -4.96 -6.20
N GLY A 89 8.16 -5.06 -6.02
CA GLY A 89 7.47 -4.71 -4.77
C GLY A 89 6.13 -4.01 -4.97
N ILE A 90 5.34 -4.07 -3.92
CA ILE A 90 4.11 -3.27 -3.75
C ILE A 90 4.50 -2.09 -2.86
N TRP A 91 4.62 -0.89 -3.46
CA TRP A 91 5.12 0.28 -2.76
C TRP A 91 3.96 1.14 -2.23
N SER A 92 4.29 2.25 -1.60
CA SER A 92 3.30 3.10 -0.91
C SER A 92 2.16 3.55 -1.80
N GLY A 93 1.06 3.88 -1.17
CA GLY A 93 -0.15 4.30 -1.85
C GLY A 93 -1.24 4.70 -0.87
N HIS A 94 -2.47 4.52 -1.27
CA HIS A 94 -3.65 4.97 -0.54
C HIS A 94 -4.74 3.91 -0.49
N ALA A 95 -5.71 4.08 0.40
CA ALA A 95 -6.95 3.30 0.42
C ALA A 95 -8.15 4.24 0.43
N VAL A 96 -9.16 3.92 -0.34
CA VAL A 96 -10.41 4.68 -0.41
C VAL A 96 -11.60 3.73 -0.35
N ILE A 97 -12.77 4.26 -0.06
CA ILE A 97 -14.05 3.58 -0.25
C ILE A 97 -14.69 4.21 -1.48
N ASN A 98 -14.97 3.42 -2.51
CA ASN A 98 -15.57 3.90 -3.74
C ASN A 98 -17.07 4.23 -3.58
N ASP A 99 -17.72 4.65 -4.65
CA ASP A 99 -19.13 5.06 -4.64
C ASP A 99 -20.10 3.92 -4.34
N ASP A 100 -19.70 2.69 -4.58
CA ASP A 100 -20.47 1.49 -4.23
C ASP A 100 -20.24 1.03 -2.77
N GLY A 101 -19.47 1.80 -1.99
CA GLY A 101 -19.12 1.45 -0.62
C GLY A 101 -18.08 0.33 -0.52
N ILE A 102 -17.33 0.06 -1.58
CA ILE A 102 -16.32 -1.00 -1.64
C ILE A 102 -14.93 -0.39 -1.40
N PRO A 103 -14.18 -0.87 -0.40
CA PRO A 103 -12.80 -0.45 -0.19
C PRO A 103 -11.90 -0.83 -1.37
N GLN A 104 -10.99 0.05 -1.73
CA GLN A 104 -9.99 -0.16 -2.76
C GLN A 104 -8.62 0.18 -2.22
N LEU A 105 -7.63 -0.64 -2.51
CA LEU A 105 -6.21 -0.33 -2.30
C LEU A 105 -5.64 0.15 -3.63
N ILE A 106 -5.00 1.31 -3.59
CA ILE A 106 -4.38 1.93 -4.75
C ILE A 106 -2.90 2.06 -4.43
N TYR A 107 -2.04 1.35 -5.14
CA TYR A 107 -0.65 1.15 -4.78
C TYR A 107 0.31 1.48 -5.92
N THR A 108 1.51 1.88 -5.57
CA THR A 108 2.60 1.98 -6.54
C THR A 108 3.09 0.57 -6.90
N ALA A 109 2.95 0.22 -8.15
CA ALA A 109 3.39 -1.05 -8.69
C ALA A 109 4.86 -0.94 -9.11
N GLY A 110 5.76 -1.55 -8.31
CA GLY A 110 7.20 -1.56 -8.56
C GLY A 110 7.59 -2.64 -9.57
N GLY A 111 7.44 -2.35 -10.85
CA GLY A 111 7.91 -3.19 -11.95
C GLY A 111 9.20 -2.68 -12.58
N ASP A 112 9.42 -2.97 -13.86
CA ASP A 112 10.48 -2.35 -14.67
C ASP A 112 10.18 -0.87 -14.94
N LYS A 113 8.89 -0.54 -14.92
CA LYS A 113 8.36 0.82 -14.91
C LYS A 113 7.52 0.95 -13.65
N MET A 114 7.54 2.12 -13.03
CA MET A 114 6.62 2.42 -11.95
C MET A 114 5.25 2.75 -12.52
N GLY A 115 4.24 2.10 -11.98
CA GLY A 115 2.86 2.27 -12.37
C GLY A 115 1.93 2.34 -11.17
N VAL A 116 0.65 2.40 -11.42
CA VAL A 116 -0.40 2.36 -10.39
C VAL A 116 -1.23 1.09 -10.55
N GLY A 117 -1.34 0.34 -9.48
CA GLY A 117 -2.23 -0.81 -9.39
C GLY A 117 -3.38 -0.58 -8.42
N ILE A 118 -4.47 -1.30 -8.63
CA ILE A 118 -5.66 -1.30 -7.77
C ILE A 118 -5.93 -2.72 -7.30
N ALA A 119 -6.43 -2.86 -6.08
CA ALA A 119 -6.92 -4.14 -5.57
C ALA A 119 -8.25 -3.96 -4.83
N PHE A 120 -9.07 -4.99 -4.88
CA PHE A 120 -10.40 -5.06 -4.26
C PHE A 120 -10.45 -6.14 -3.19
N PRO A 121 -11.26 -5.97 -2.14
CA PRO A 121 -11.42 -7.01 -1.13
C PRO A 121 -12.24 -8.17 -1.68
N LYS A 122 -11.87 -9.38 -1.30
CA LYS A 122 -12.63 -10.61 -1.59
C LYS A 122 -13.62 -10.96 -0.47
N ASP A 123 -13.45 -10.34 0.69
CA ASP A 123 -14.28 -10.57 1.86
C ASP A 123 -14.55 -9.27 2.62
N THR A 124 -15.56 -9.29 3.46
CA THR A 124 -16.01 -8.11 4.22
C THR A 124 -15.15 -7.81 5.45
N ALA A 125 -14.22 -8.69 5.82
CA ALA A 125 -13.24 -8.47 6.88
C ALA A 125 -11.95 -7.85 6.37
N LEU A 126 -11.85 -7.63 5.05
CA LEU A 126 -10.70 -7.07 4.34
C LEU A 126 -9.40 -7.87 4.51
N ILE A 127 -9.52 -9.19 4.71
CA ILE A 127 -8.35 -10.07 4.90
C ILE A 127 -7.80 -10.56 3.56
N GLU A 128 -8.70 -10.89 2.63
CA GLU A 128 -8.33 -11.37 1.30
C GLU A 128 -8.54 -10.27 0.28
N TRP A 129 -7.52 -10.06 -0.55
CA TRP A 129 -7.53 -9.04 -1.60
C TRP A 129 -7.22 -9.65 -2.96
N GLU A 130 -7.78 -9.07 -3.99
CA GLU A 130 -7.55 -9.45 -5.38
C GLU A 130 -7.13 -8.23 -6.19
N LYS A 131 -6.01 -8.34 -6.89
CA LYS A 131 -5.55 -7.30 -7.80
C LYS A 131 -6.48 -7.19 -8.99
N TYR A 132 -6.81 -5.97 -9.39
CA TYR A 132 -7.63 -5.71 -10.55
C TYR A 132 -7.02 -6.35 -11.80
N ALA A 133 -7.84 -7.05 -12.59
CA ALA A 133 -7.36 -7.76 -13.78
C ALA A 133 -6.81 -6.82 -14.87
N GLY A 134 -7.24 -5.56 -14.87
CA GLY A 134 -6.77 -4.53 -15.80
C GLY A 134 -5.51 -3.78 -15.31
N ASN A 135 -4.85 -4.22 -14.24
CA ASN A 135 -3.62 -3.59 -13.77
C ASN A 135 -2.46 -3.74 -14.74
N PRO A 136 -1.52 -2.76 -14.78
CA PRO A 136 -1.58 -1.49 -14.06
C PRO A 136 -2.52 -0.49 -14.72
N VAL A 137 -3.32 0.24 -13.92
CA VAL A 137 -4.28 1.26 -14.43
C VAL A 137 -3.56 2.49 -14.98
N ILE A 138 -2.37 2.77 -14.46
CA ILE A 138 -1.39 3.67 -15.08
C ILE A 138 -0.11 2.85 -15.25
N ALA A 139 0.25 2.57 -16.49
CA ALA A 139 1.33 1.64 -16.77
C ALA A 139 2.73 2.27 -16.63
N GLU A 140 2.83 3.56 -16.84
CA GLU A 140 4.10 4.29 -16.77
C GLU A 140 3.87 5.81 -16.69
N LYS A 141 4.94 6.52 -16.46
CA LYS A 141 4.99 7.99 -16.45
C LYS A 141 4.50 8.61 -17.76
N PRO A 142 4.10 9.89 -17.76
CA PRO A 142 3.78 10.62 -18.97
C PRO A 142 4.95 10.63 -19.97
N ALA A 143 4.62 10.65 -21.28
CA ALA A 143 5.61 10.72 -22.34
C ALA A 143 6.44 12.02 -22.25
N GLY A 144 7.67 11.96 -22.73
CA GLY A 144 8.57 13.13 -22.78
C GLY A 144 9.45 13.33 -21.55
N TYR A 145 9.30 12.50 -20.52
CA TYR A 145 10.17 12.53 -19.34
C TYR A 145 11.09 11.31 -19.30
N THR A 146 12.32 11.52 -18.82
CA THR A 146 13.35 10.46 -18.74
C THR A 146 13.29 9.70 -17.42
N ARG A 147 12.98 10.36 -16.29
CA ARG A 147 12.87 9.71 -14.98
C ARG A 147 11.67 8.79 -14.89
N THR A 148 11.84 7.73 -14.10
CA THR A 148 10.82 6.73 -13.85
C THR A 148 10.19 6.84 -12.44
N ASP A 149 10.67 7.77 -11.60
CA ASP A 149 10.16 7.99 -10.24
C ASP A 149 8.76 8.58 -10.29
N MET A 150 7.75 7.72 -10.26
CA MET A 150 6.32 8.06 -10.19
C MET A 150 5.69 7.17 -9.13
N ARG A 151 5.37 7.72 -7.94
CA ARG A 151 4.94 6.93 -6.79
C ARG A 151 4.18 7.71 -5.73
N ASP A 152 3.68 6.99 -4.72
CA ASP A 152 3.10 7.51 -3.50
C ASP A 152 1.83 8.32 -3.78
N GLN A 153 0.90 7.71 -4.52
CA GLN A 153 -0.35 8.35 -4.88
C GLN A 153 -1.28 8.52 -3.68
N TYR A 154 -2.00 9.63 -3.71
CA TYR A 154 -3.12 9.92 -2.83
C TYR A 154 -4.37 10.18 -3.66
N VAL A 155 -5.48 9.58 -3.25
CA VAL A 155 -6.75 9.62 -3.99
C VAL A 155 -7.84 10.21 -3.11
N TRP A 156 -8.66 11.11 -3.66
CA TRP A 156 -9.82 11.68 -2.98
C TRP A 156 -10.94 11.99 -3.97
N LYS A 157 -12.12 12.27 -3.46
CA LYS A 157 -13.28 12.65 -4.25
C LYS A 157 -13.75 14.05 -3.88
N GLU A 158 -14.08 14.87 -4.89
CA GLU A 158 -14.77 16.15 -4.76
C GLU A 158 -15.99 16.19 -5.68
N GLY A 159 -17.19 16.29 -5.09
CA GLY A 159 -18.42 16.14 -5.84
C GLY A 159 -18.49 14.76 -6.51
N ASP A 160 -18.65 14.75 -7.83
CA ASP A 160 -18.75 13.52 -8.63
C ASP A 160 -17.41 13.16 -9.32
N VAL A 161 -16.31 13.81 -8.96
CA VAL A 161 -15.02 13.62 -9.61
C VAL A 161 -14.01 13.04 -8.62
N TRP A 162 -13.36 11.95 -9.01
CA TRP A 162 -12.20 11.41 -8.34
C TRP A 162 -10.92 12.10 -8.80
N TYR A 163 -10.07 12.39 -7.85
CA TYR A 163 -8.74 12.98 -8.09
C TYR A 163 -7.66 12.07 -7.54
N MET A 164 -6.54 12.04 -8.23
CA MET A 164 -5.34 11.37 -7.75
C MET A 164 -4.13 12.25 -7.98
N ILE A 165 -3.33 12.46 -6.93
CA ILE A 165 -2.05 13.13 -7.00
C ILE A 165 -0.94 12.09 -6.83
N ILE A 166 0.13 12.21 -7.63
CA ILE A 166 1.27 11.29 -7.59
C ILE A 166 2.55 12.10 -7.55
N GLY A 167 3.47 11.72 -6.64
CA GLY A 167 4.83 12.26 -6.63
C GLY A 167 5.58 11.86 -7.90
N PHE A 168 6.26 12.82 -8.53
CA PHE A 168 6.98 12.61 -9.77
C PHE A 168 8.33 13.31 -9.80
N GLY A 169 9.37 12.60 -10.23
CA GLY A 169 10.68 13.17 -10.47
C GLY A 169 10.83 13.69 -11.89
N ILE A 170 11.20 14.95 -12.04
CA ILE A 170 11.55 15.55 -13.33
C ILE A 170 13.06 15.70 -13.40
N GLU A 171 13.66 15.22 -14.48
CA GLU A 171 15.03 15.48 -14.85
C GLU A 171 15.02 16.36 -16.08
N GLN A 172 15.24 17.64 -15.88
CA GLN A 172 15.49 18.60 -16.95
C GLN A 172 16.85 19.24 -16.63
N THR A 173 17.86 18.93 -17.44
CA THR A 173 19.20 19.44 -17.26
C THR A 173 19.90 18.95 -15.97
N ASP A 174 20.90 19.64 -15.47
CA ASP A 174 21.78 19.22 -14.39
C ASP A 174 21.16 19.27 -12.97
N THR A 175 19.90 19.68 -12.86
CA THR A 175 19.22 19.81 -11.56
C THR A 175 17.91 19.01 -11.56
N PRO A 176 17.81 17.92 -10.76
CA PRO A 176 16.57 17.20 -10.58
C PRO A 176 15.51 18.03 -9.87
N HIS A 177 14.28 18.00 -10.33
CA HIS A 177 13.14 18.66 -9.70
C HIS A 177 12.06 17.65 -9.31
N GLY A 178 11.36 17.91 -8.21
CA GLY A 178 10.13 17.22 -7.85
C GLY A 178 8.92 17.91 -8.50
N ALA A 179 7.92 17.12 -8.86
CA ALA A 179 6.63 17.57 -9.35
C ALA A 179 5.53 16.69 -8.81
N LEU A 180 4.30 17.14 -9.02
CA LEU A 180 3.10 16.38 -8.74
C LEU A 180 2.33 16.20 -10.05
N LEU A 181 1.94 14.95 -10.34
CA LEU A 181 1.00 14.65 -11.41
C LEU A 181 -0.40 14.64 -10.82
N LEU A 182 -1.32 15.35 -11.42
CA LEU A 182 -2.74 15.37 -11.04
C LEU A 182 -3.56 14.67 -12.13
N TYR A 183 -4.24 13.61 -11.73
CA TYR A 183 -5.20 12.87 -12.54
C TYR A 183 -6.62 13.12 -12.04
N LYS A 184 -7.59 12.95 -12.92
CA LYS A 184 -9.02 12.95 -12.56
C LYS A 184 -9.74 11.86 -13.32
N SER A 185 -10.77 11.29 -12.69
CA SER A 185 -11.69 10.32 -13.27
C SER A 185 -13.11 10.59 -12.82
N ALA A 186 -14.08 10.06 -13.56
CA ALA A 186 -15.49 10.06 -13.17
C ALA A 186 -15.87 8.77 -12.41
N ASP A 187 -15.01 7.77 -12.45
CA ASP A 187 -15.17 6.44 -11.88
C ASP A 187 -13.90 5.94 -11.18
#